data_493768d6a3849b7328e3be265b3a61e6
#
_entry.id   493768d6a3849b7328e3be265b3a61e6
#
_cell.length_a   1.000
_cell.length_b   1.000
_cell.length_c   1.000
_cell.angle_alpha   90.00
_cell.angle_beta   90.00
_cell.angle_gamma   90.00
#
_symmetry.space_group_name_H-M   'P 1'
#
loop_
_entity.id
_entity.type
_entity.pdbx_description
1 polymer ?
#
loop_
_entity_poly.entity_id
_entity_poly.type
_entity_poly.pdbx_seq_one_letter_code
_entity_poly.pdbx_strand_id
1 'polypeptide(L)'
;MILVCSLKDLNVVCESVKPSHLISVIDPGYEPQTPKGVLNHLKLGFDDIVEVSERNSIFRLNTDKIPPLPPNEDHTNSIIDFTKDWDSRKPIVIHCWCGVSRSMATALYILCKINPANVDQNVRYMRSIAPHANPNKLMVSIFERYL
;
A
#
# COMPACT_ATOMS: atom_id res chain seq x y z
N MET A 1 -3.45 13.37 6.24
CA MET A 1 -2.78 13.44 4.92
C MET A 1 -2.26 12.06 4.54
N ILE A 2 -2.66 11.57 3.38
CA ILE A 2 -2.23 10.27 2.84
C ILE A 2 -1.22 10.53 1.73
N LEU A 3 -0.03 9.96 1.84
CA LEU A 3 1.05 10.10 0.86
C LEU A 3 1.48 8.75 0.35
N VAL A 4 1.61 8.62 -0.96
CA VAL A 4 2.11 7.42 -1.62
C VAL A 4 3.42 7.75 -2.31
N CYS A 5 4.43 6.89 -2.13
CA CYS A 5 5.72 7.07 -2.79
C CYS A 5 6.32 5.73 -3.22
N SER A 6 7.40 5.81 -3.99
CA SER A 6 8.22 4.65 -4.33
C SER A 6 9.18 4.31 -3.21
N LEU A 7 9.75 3.10 -3.24
CA LEU A 7 10.83 2.73 -2.32
C LEU A 7 12.03 3.69 -2.44
N LYS A 8 12.33 4.13 -3.66
CA LYS A 8 13.45 5.04 -3.93
C LYS A 8 13.31 6.36 -3.16
N ASP A 9 12.08 6.87 -3.03
CA ASP A 9 11.82 8.18 -2.41
C ASP A 9 11.45 8.07 -0.93
N LEU A 10 11.36 6.86 -0.38
CA LEU A 10 10.82 6.63 0.96
C LEU A 10 11.51 7.45 2.05
N ASN A 11 12.83 7.42 2.10
CA ASN A 11 13.57 8.12 3.16
C ASN A 11 13.39 9.63 3.07
N VAL A 12 13.44 10.19 1.87
CA VAL A 12 13.26 11.63 1.64
C VAL A 12 11.85 12.06 2.04
N VAL A 13 10.84 11.29 1.64
CA VAL A 13 9.45 11.59 1.98
C VAL A 13 9.22 11.53 3.49
N CYS A 14 9.70 10.49 4.16
CA CYS A 14 9.51 10.34 5.61
C CYS A 14 10.26 11.41 6.41
N GLU A 15 11.44 11.81 5.95
CA GLU A 15 12.19 12.89 6.58
C GLU A 15 11.45 14.23 6.48
N SER A 16 10.86 14.50 5.32
CA SER A 16 10.13 15.74 5.06
C SER A 16 8.78 15.79 5.80
N VAL A 17 8.02 14.70 5.75
CA VAL A 17 6.62 14.64 6.21
C VAL A 17 6.52 14.23 7.67
N LYS A 18 7.45 13.44 8.18
CA LYS A 18 7.47 12.88 9.53
C LYS A 18 6.15 12.16 9.85
N PRO A 19 5.84 11.07 9.13
CA PRO A 19 4.55 10.40 9.30
C PRO A 19 4.42 9.75 10.67
N SER A 20 3.20 9.72 11.20
CA SER A 20 2.90 8.93 12.39
C SER A 20 2.85 7.44 12.10
N HIS A 21 2.50 7.07 10.88
CA HIS A 21 2.37 5.68 10.43
C HIS A 21 2.99 5.51 9.04
N LEU A 22 3.63 4.36 8.83
CA LEU A 22 4.21 3.97 7.55
C LEU A 22 3.78 2.56 7.21
N ILE A 23 3.31 2.34 5.98
CA ILE A 23 2.94 1.02 5.46
C ILE A 23 3.83 0.68 4.28
N SER A 24 4.54 -0.44 4.39
CA SER A 24 5.32 -1.03 3.30
C SER A 24 4.58 -2.24 2.76
N VAL A 25 4.17 -2.19 1.50
CA VAL A 25 3.52 -3.29 0.78
C VAL A 25 4.38 -3.63 -0.44
N ILE A 26 5.31 -4.54 -0.24
CA ILE A 26 6.37 -4.82 -1.21
C ILE A 26 6.53 -6.33 -1.41
N ASP A 27 7.60 -6.77 -2.04
CA ASP A 27 7.78 -8.18 -2.40
C ASP A 27 8.02 -9.07 -1.18
N PRO A 28 7.59 -10.35 -1.25
CA PRO A 28 7.90 -11.31 -0.19
C PRO A 28 9.41 -11.41 0.05
N GLY A 29 9.80 -11.47 1.30
CA GLY A 29 11.21 -11.60 1.68
C GLY A 29 12.03 -10.32 1.62
N TYR A 30 11.46 -9.24 1.10
CA TYR A 30 12.09 -7.93 1.12
C TYR A 30 11.57 -7.13 2.32
N GLU A 31 12.44 -6.77 3.24
CA GLU A 31 12.09 -5.96 4.41
C GLU A 31 12.79 -4.61 4.35
N PRO A 32 12.09 -3.55 3.94
CA PRO A 32 12.69 -2.22 3.95
C PRO A 32 12.99 -1.79 5.38
N GLN A 33 14.13 -1.13 5.54
CA GLN A 33 14.49 -0.56 6.85
C GLN A 33 13.50 0.54 7.21
N THR A 34 13.15 0.60 8.50
CA THR A 34 12.30 1.67 9.00
C THR A 34 13.07 2.99 8.97
N PRO A 35 12.58 4.02 8.27
CA PRO A 35 13.22 5.33 8.26
C PRO A 35 13.34 5.91 9.67
N LYS A 36 14.39 6.69 9.88
CA LYS A 36 14.66 7.32 11.19
C LYS A 36 13.46 8.16 11.63
N GLY A 37 13.05 7.98 12.87
CA GLY A 37 11.96 8.75 13.48
C GLY A 37 10.58 8.19 13.27
N VAL A 38 10.41 7.15 12.43
CA VAL A 38 9.12 6.49 12.24
C VAL A 38 8.90 5.45 13.35
N LEU A 39 7.84 5.61 14.12
CA LEU A 39 7.55 4.75 15.28
C LEU A 39 6.59 3.60 14.95
N ASN A 40 5.67 3.80 14.02
CA ASN A 40 4.68 2.80 13.64
C ASN A 40 4.89 2.40 12.18
N HIS A 41 5.42 1.20 11.96
CA HIS A 41 5.76 0.70 10.62
C HIS A 41 5.19 -0.70 10.42
N LEU A 42 4.20 -0.82 9.52
CA LEU A 42 3.68 -2.11 9.08
C LEU A 42 4.44 -2.53 7.82
N LYS A 43 4.99 -3.74 7.86
CA LYS A 43 5.72 -4.33 6.72
C LYS A 43 4.99 -5.58 6.25
N LEU A 44 4.52 -5.56 5.01
CA LEU A 44 3.86 -6.69 4.38
C LEU A 44 4.58 -7.07 3.09
N GLY A 45 4.73 -8.38 2.88
CA GLY A 45 5.37 -8.92 1.68
C GLY A 45 4.41 -9.76 0.86
N PHE A 46 4.07 -9.31 -0.34
CA PHE A 46 3.30 -10.06 -1.33
C PHE A 46 3.56 -9.49 -2.72
N ASP A 47 3.33 -10.32 -3.73
CA ASP A 47 3.56 -9.92 -5.12
C ASP A 47 2.43 -9.05 -5.65
N ASP A 48 2.76 -8.19 -6.61
CA ASP A 48 1.77 -7.33 -7.29
C ASP A 48 1.11 -8.10 -8.43
N ILE A 49 0.32 -9.09 -8.07
CA ILE A 49 -0.42 -9.94 -9.01
C ILE A 49 -1.85 -10.10 -8.52
N VAL A 50 -2.73 -10.56 -9.39
CA VAL A 50 -4.15 -10.79 -9.08
C VAL A 50 -4.49 -12.28 -9.01
N GLU A 51 -3.64 -13.13 -9.55
CA GLU A 51 -3.77 -14.58 -9.53
C GLU A 51 -2.42 -15.24 -9.71
N VAL A 52 -2.29 -16.50 -9.28
CA VAL A 52 -1.10 -17.31 -9.57
C VAL A 52 -1.34 -18.03 -10.90
N SER A 53 -0.55 -17.71 -11.92
CA SER A 53 -0.64 -18.36 -13.22
C SER A 53 0.74 -18.39 -13.89
N GLU A 54 0.93 -19.33 -14.83
CA GLU A 54 2.15 -19.42 -15.62
C GLU A 54 2.39 -18.19 -16.51
N ARG A 55 1.35 -17.40 -16.75
CA ARG A 55 1.42 -16.20 -17.59
C ARG A 55 1.93 -14.97 -16.84
N ASN A 56 1.97 -15.02 -15.50
CA ASN A 56 2.43 -13.90 -14.71
C ASN A 56 3.95 -13.84 -14.72
N SER A 57 4.49 -12.74 -15.21
CA SER A 57 5.89 -12.40 -15.03
C SER A 57 6.06 -11.77 -13.66
N ILE A 58 6.81 -12.46 -12.79
CA ILE A 58 7.09 -11.96 -11.45
C ILE A 58 8.55 -11.55 -11.38
N PHE A 59 8.76 -10.28 -11.03
CA PHE A 59 10.10 -9.77 -10.78
C PHE A 59 10.29 -9.59 -9.28
N ARG A 60 11.33 -10.22 -8.73
CA ARG A 60 11.71 -10.10 -7.33
C ARG A 60 13.22 -9.94 -7.20
N LEU A 61 13.63 -9.15 -6.21
CA LEU A 61 15.03 -9.08 -5.79
C LEU A 61 15.22 -10.02 -4.61
N ASN A 62 16.26 -10.87 -4.69
CA ASN A 62 16.71 -11.72 -3.57
C ASN A 62 15.72 -12.79 -3.08
N THR A 63 14.66 -13.09 -3.86
CA THR A 63 13.59 -14.00 -3.42
C THR A 63 13.15 -14.99 -4.49
N ASP A 64 14.03 -15.36 -5.41
CA ASP A 64 13.71 -16.21 -6.56
C ASP A 64 13.14 -17.58 -6.17
N LYS A 65 13.47 -18.07 -4.95
CA LYS A 65 13.04 -19.38 -4.46
C LYS A 65 11.68 -19.35 -3.76
N ILE A 66 11.11 -18.16 -3.54
CA ILE A 66 9.81 -18.03 -2.90
C ILE A 66 8.73 -18.12 -3.97
N PRO A 67 7.73 -19.02 -3.81
CA PRO A 67 6.65 -19.10 -4.79
C PRO A 67 5.85 -17.79 -4.87
N PRO A 68 5.16 -17.54 -6.00
CA PRO A 68 4.29 -16.37 -6.14
C PRO A 68 3.28 -16.28 -5.01
N LEU A 69 3.18 -15.10 -4.40
CA LEU A 69 2.27 -14.83 -3.29
C LEU A 69 1.41 -13.61 -3.62
N PRO A 70 0.18 -13.81 -4.12
CA PRO A 70 -0.73 -12.68 -4.34
C PRO A 70 -1.19 -12.08 -3.00
N PRO A 71 -1.68 -10.84 -3.01
CA PRO A 71 -2.32 -10.30 -1.81
C PRO A 71 -3.51 -11.17 -1.40
N ASN A 72 -3.73 -11.27 -0.11
CA ASN A 72 -4.81 -12.07 0.45
C ASN A 72 -5.52 -11.32 1.59
N GLU A 73 -6.52 -11.98 2.17
CA GLU A 73 -7.32 -11.38 3.23
C GLU A 73 -6.50 -11.08 4.48
N ASP A 74 -5.50 -11.90 4.81
CA ASP A 74 -4.62 -11.64 5.96
C ASP A 74 -3.82 -10.35 5.78
N HIS A 75 -3.32 -10.09 4.57
CA HIS A 75 -2.63 -8.85 4.27
C HIS A 75 -3.54 -7.63 4.43
N THR A 76 -4.75 -7.70 3.86
CA THR A 76 -5.70 -6.59 3.97
C THR A 76 -6.18 -6.38 5.39
N ASN A 77 -6.40 -7.45 6.17
CA ASN A 77 -6.75 -7.35 7.58
C ASN A 77 -5.65 -6.68 8.41
N SER A 78 -4.39 -6.98 8.12
CA SER A 78 -3.26 -6.32 8.78
C SER A 78 -3.26 -4.80 8.53
N ILE A 79 -3.57 -4.39 7.31
CA ILE A 79 -3.69 -2.97 6.95
C ILE A 79 -4.88 -2.33 7.69
N ILE A 80 -6.01 -3.00 7.71
CA ILE A 80 -7.22 -2.52 8.41
C ILE A 80 -6.93 -2.33 9.90
N ASP A 81 -6.33 -3.32 10.54
CA ASP A 81 -6.00 -3.26 11.97
C ASP A 81 -4.98 -2.17 12.27
N PHE A 82 -3.94 -2.07 11.45
CA PHE A 82 -2.89 -1.07 11.63
C PHE A 82 -3.41 0.37 11.53
N THR A 83 -4.41 0.60 10.68
CA THR A 83 -4.96 1.95 10.45
C THR A 83 -6.08 2.31 11.41
N LYS A 84 -6.56 1.40 12.26
CA LYS A 84 -7.62 1.69 13.23
C LYS A 84 -7.26 2.82 14.19
N ASP A 85 -6.01 2.84 14.65
CA ASP A 85 -5.53 3.81 15.63
C ASP A 85 -4.89 5.05 14.98
N TRP A 86 -4.87 5.10 13.66
CA TRP A 86 -4.28 6.23 12.97
C TRP A 86 -5.19 7.46 13.06
N ASP A 87 -4.61 8.56 13.52
CA ASP A 87 -5.26 9.86 13.53
C ASP A 87 -5.17 10.50 12.14
N SER A 88 -6.31 10.69 11.48
CA SER A 88 -6.37 11.23 10.12
C SER A 88 -5.81 12.66 9.99
N ARG A 89 -5.61 13.36 11.11
CA ARG A 89 -4.97 14.67 11.13
C ARG A 89 -3.46 14.59 11.00
N LYS A 90 -2.88 13.41 11.16
CA LYS A 90 -1.45 13.15 11.05
C LYS A 90 -1.13 12.48 9.72
N PRO A 91 0.09 12.68 9.17
CA PRO A 91 0.45 12.03 7.91
C PRO A 91 0.60 10.52 8.05
N ILE A 92 0.14 9.79 7.04
CA ILE A 92 0.46 8.38 6.82
C ILE A 92 1.13 8.24 5.45
N VAL A 93 2.24 7.51 5.41
CA VAL A 93 2.97 7.23 4.18
C VAL A 93 2.79 5.76 3.81
N ILE A 94 2.55 5.51 2.55
CA ILE A 94 2.38 4.16 1.99
C ILE A 94 3.31 4.03 0.80
N HIS A 95 4.09 2.95 0.73
CA HIS A 95 4.94 2.70 -0.42
C HIS A 95 4.93 1.25 -0.85
N CYS A 96 5.26 1.02 -2.12
CA CYS A 96 5.66 -0.26 -2.70
C CYS A 96 6.93 -0.02 -3.52
N TRP A 97 7.18 -0.74 -4.61
CA TRP A 97 8.32 -0.44 -5.47
C TRP A 97 8.19 0.93 -6.14
N CYS A 98 7.11 1.12 -6.91
CA CYS A 98 6.93 2.30 -7.78
C CYS A 98 5.86 3.27 -7.32
N GLY A 99 5.06 2.93 -6.31
CA GLY A 99 3.97 3.79 -5.87
C GLY A 99 2.76 3.80 -6.83
N VAL A 100 2.51 2.71 -7.53
CA VAL A 100 1.51 2.66 -8.61
C VAL A 100 0.35 1.71 -8.30
N SER A 101 0.63 0.54 -7.74
CA SER A 101 -0.36 -0.54 -7.65
C SER A 101 -0.72 -0.92 -6.21
N ARG A 102 0.15 -1.65 -5.52
CA ARG A 102 -0.13 -2.12 -4.13
C ARG A 102 -0.35 -0.97 -3.16
N SER A 103 0.51 0.02 -3.21
CA SER A 103 0.40 1.21 -2.36
C SER A 103 -0.83 2.05 -2.72
N MET A 104 -1.18 2.15 -3.99
CA MET A 104 -2.38 2.89 -4.42
C MET A 104 -3.68 2.19 -4.00
N ALA A 105 -3.72 0.85 -4.03
CA ALA A 105 -4.88 0.11 -3.52
C ALA A 105 -5.06 0.34 -2.01
N THR A 106 -3.97 0.33 -1.26
CA THR A 106 -3.98 0.61 0.18
C THR A 106 -4.45 2.04 0.46
N ALA A 107 -3.91 3.02 -0.26
CA ALA A 107 -4.29 4.42 -0.10
C ALA A 107 -5.77 4.65 -0.44
N LEU A 108 -6.27 3.99 -1.48
CA LEU A 108 -7.68 4.10 -1.86
C LEU A 108 -8.60 3.56 -0.75
N TYR A 109 -8.24 2.43 -0.14
CA TYR A 109 -8.99 1.90 1.00
C TYR A 109 -9.05 2.91 2.15
N ILE A 110 -7.91 3.48 2.53
CA ILE A 110 -7.83 4.45 3.63
C ILE A 110 -8.67 5.69 3.31
N LEU A 111 -8.58 6.18 2.08
CA LEU A 111 -9.37 7.33 1.63
C LEU A 111 -10.87 7.05 1.72
N CYS A 112 -11.30 5.86 1.33
CA CYS A 112 -12.71 5.45 1.44
C CYS A 112 -13.17 5.27 2.89
N LYS A 113 -12.27 4.91 3.80
CA LYS A 113 -12.61 4.84 5.24
C LYS A 113 -12.80 6.23 5.84
N ILE A 114 -12.02 7.22 5.41
CA ILE A 114 -12.17 8.59 5.85
C ILE A 114 -13.46 9.23 5.29
N ASN A 115 -13.75 8.95 4.03
CA ASN A 115 -14.90 9.51 3.31
C ASN A 115 -15.73 8.39 2.67
N PRO A 116 -16.51 7.64 3.46
CA PRO A 116 -17.24 6.48 2.95
C PRO A 116 -18.46 6.84 2.10
N ALA A 117 -18.88 8.10 2.07
CA ALA A 117 -20.14 8.49 1.44
C ALA A 117 -20.14 8.31 -0.09
N ASN A 118 -18.99 8.37 -0.75
CA ASN A 118 -18.93 8.29 -2.20
C ASN A 118 -17.61 7.73 -2.71
N VAL A 119 -17.58 6.42 -2.96
CA VAL A 119 -16.39 5.72 -3.47
C VAL A 119 -15.97 6.25 -4.84
N ASP A 120 -16.91 6.54 -5.73
CA ASP A 120 -16.59 7.07 -7.06
C ASP A 120 -15.88 8.42 -6.98
N GLN A 121 -16.30 9.27 -6.07
CA GLN A 121 -15.65 10.56 -5.84
C GLN A 121 -14.22 10.37 -5.35
N ASN A 122 -13.98 9.42 -4.46
CA ASN A 122 -12.65 9.10 -3.96
C ASN A 122 -11.74 8.59 -5.09
N VAL A 123 -12.25 7.76 -5.97
CA VAL A 123 -11.51 7.28 -7.14
C VAL A 123 -11.16 8.44 -8.09
N ARG A 124 -12.10 9.31 -8.37
CA ARG A 124 -11.85 10.49 -9.22
C ARG A 124 -10.81 11.42 -8.59
N TYR A 125 -10.89 11.63 -7.30
CA TYR A 125 -9.91 12.44 -6.57
C TYR A 125 -8.51 11.83 -6.71
N MET A 126 -8.38 10.53 -6.45
CA MET A 126 -7.09 9.85 -6.60
C MET A 126 -6.53 10.01 -8.02
N ARG A 127 -7.36 9.82 -9.04
CA ARG A 127 -6.91 9.94 -10.43
C ARG A 127 -6.53 11.38 -10.81
N SER A 128 -7.13 12.37 -10.16
CA SER A 128 -6.79 13.78 -10.43
C SER A 128 -5.41 14.14 -9.91
N ILE A 129 -5.00 13.58 -8.76
CA ILE A 129 -3.68 13.85 -8.15
C ILE A 129 -2.62 12.84 -8.54
N ALA A 130 -3.01 11.65 -8.96
CA ALA A 130 -2.12 10.56 -9.35
C ALA A 130 -2.64 9.87 -10.61
N PRO A 131 -2.50 10.51 -11.80
CA PRO A 131 -3.00 9.91 -13.06
C PRO A 131 -2.35 8.56 -13.38
N HIS A 132 -1.16 8.29 -12.85
CA HIS A 132 -0.43 7.04 -13.01
C HIS A 132 -0.96 5.91 -12.13
N ALA A 133 -1.85 6.19 -11.18
CA ALA A 133 -2.37 5.20 -10.25
C ALA A 133 -3.06 4.06 -10.97
N ASN A 134 -2.67 2.84 -10.63
CA ASN A 134 -3.28 1.61 -11.13
C ASN A 134 -3.41 0.63 -9.97
N PRO A 135 -4.38 0.83 -9.06
CA PRO A 135 -4.53 0.01 -7.86
C PRO A 135 -4.66 -1.47 -8.18
N ASN A 136 -3.95 -2.31 -7.42
CA ASN A 136 -4.05 -3.76 -7.57
C ASN A 136 -5.50 -4.21 -7.39
N LYS A 137 -6.05 -4.84 -8.42
CA LYS A 137 -7.49 -5.17 -8.49
C LYS A 137 -7.91 -6.21 -7.46
N LEU A 138 -7.02 -7.14 -7.12
CA LEU A 138 -7.32 -8.14 -6.11
C LEU A 138 -7.41 -7.50 -4.72
N MET A 139 -6.47 -6.62 -4.38
CA MET A 139 -6.55 -5.87 -3.13
C MET A 139 -7.83 -5.05 -3.05
N VAL A 140 -8.18 -4.33 -4.11
CA VAL A 140 -9.41 -3.54 -4.16
C VAL A 140 -10.63 -4.42 -3.92
N SER A 141 -10.72 -5.58 -4.56
CA SER A 141 -11.86 -6.48 -4.41
C SER A 141 -11.98 -7.03 -2.98
N ILE A 142 -10.85 -7.29 -2.31
CA ILE A 142 -10.86 -7.75 -0.93
C ILE A 142 -11.27 -6.62 0.01
N PHE A 143 -10.70 -5.42 -0.17
CA PHE A 143 -11.05 -4.26 0.65
C PHE A 143 -12.52 -3.87 0.55
N GLU A 144 -13.14 -4.04 -0.61
CA GLU A 144 -14.56 -3.72 -0.80
C GLU A 144 -15.47 -4.45 0.19
N ARG A 145 -15.07 -5.63 0.65
CA ARG A 145 -15.84 -6.40 1.63
C ARG A 145 -15.90 -5.74 3.02
N TYR A 146 -15.02 -4.77 3.28
CA TYR A 146 -14.88 -4.10 4.58
C TYR A 146 -15.30 -2.63 4.55
N LEU A 147 -15.85 -2.19 3.45
CA LEU A 147 -16.34 -0.81 3.29
C LEU A 147 -17.83 -0.68 3.54
#